data_1be5542bbc07eb2ba3fe469cc466e594
#
_entry.id   1be5542bbc07eb2ba3fe469cc466e594
#
_cell.length_a   1.000
_cell.length_b   1.000
_cell.length_c   1.000
_cell.angle_alpha   90.00
_cell.angle_beta   90.00
_cell.angle_gamma   90.00
#
_symmetry.space_group_name_H-M   'P 1'
#
loop_
_entity.id
_entity.type
_entity.pdbx_description
1 polymer ?
#
loop_
_entity_poly.entity_id
_entity_poly.type
_entity_poly.pdbx_seq_one_letter_code
_entity_poly.pdbx_strand_id
1 'polypeptide(L)'
;KTIKSSKNLLIGKALGNYQIHPKKGINVPFSIYDNEKQKKNYLKYLSLFKKSDFNLVGLSFVQNHNLVLFLKKKYPNLLFVSKIENSEGLKNVENICKVSDIIMIDRGDLSAEIGNDKLYDSILKISYFAKKFGKPLIMATENLENLSKNILPSKNDIISLGFSSQVNSDIIMLSEETAIEKSWKKTIIWLDKFIKKQKHNTNKIIDKNIFWKTVDLVRNNVLVVFTKKGWMLDKIFKNNIKNDVIIFTDTKKTYTIAKFYKNAKCIITNKFNNKNISKFYYDNIKKNKKIIFNRDDNAFLITISFPKKGSVANTLSFINKKDF
;
A
#
# COMPACT_ATOMS: atom_id res chain seq x y z
N LYS A 1 -12.76 23.59 -24.50
CA LYS A 1 -12.17 24.95 -24.50
C LYS A 1 -13.15 25.91 -23.82
N THR A 2 -12.69 26.69 -22.82
CA THR A 2 -13.52 27.70 -22.17
C THR A 2 -13.87 28.82 -23.15
N ILE A 3 -15.15 29.20 -23.21
CA ILE A 3 -15.64 30.29 -24.05
C ILE A 3 -15.96 31.54 -23.19
N LYS A 4 -16.61 31.34 -22.04
CA LYS A 4 -16.98 32.40 -21.12
C LYS A 4 -16.88 31.93 -19.68
N SER A 5 -16.40 32.76 -18.80
CA SER A 5 -16.30 32.48 -17.37
C SER A 5 -16.83 33.67 -16.58
N SER A 6 -17.62 33.39 -15.55
CA SER A 6 -18.08 34.39 -14.57
C SER A 6 -18.06 33.75 -13.19
N LYS A 7 -18.36 34.48 -12.11
CA LYS A 7 -18.30 33.98 -10.73
C LYS A 7 -19.08 32.66 -10.51
N ASN A 8 -20.20 32.48 -11.22
CA ASN A 8 -21.09 31.34 -11.01
C ASN A 8 -21.38 30.54 -12.28
N LEU A 9 -20.74 30.86 -13.41
CA LEU A 9 -21.02 30.23 -14.69
C LEU A 9 -19.76 30.05 -15.51
N LEU A 10 -19.50 28.83 -15.94
CA LEU A 10 -18.46 28.47 -16.90
C LEU A 10 -19.13 27.92 -18.16
N ILE A 11 -18.88 28.53 -19.30
CA ILE A 11 -19.33 28.06 -20.61
C ILE A 11 -18.11 27.52 -21.35
N GLY A 12 -18.19 26.26 -21.80
CA GLY A 12 -17.14 25.61 -22.55
C GLY A 12 -17.65 24.98 -23.84
N LYS A 13 -16.78 24.85 -24.83
CA LYS A 13 -17.00 24.03 -26.03
C LYS A 13 -16.34 22.70 -25.86
N ALA A 14 -17.11 21.61 -26.01
CA ALA A 14 -16.57 20.27 -26.06
C ALA A 14 -15.60 20.14 -27.26
N LEU A 15 -14.46 19.46 -27.06
CA LEU A 15 -13.49 19.22 -28.11
C LEU A 15 -13.68 17.87 -28.79
N GLY A 16 -14.62 17.07 -28.33
CA GLY A 16 -15.00 15.78 -28.89
C GLY A 16 -16.46 15.46 -28.56
N ASN A 17 -16.96 14.35 -29.08
CA ASN A 17 -18.29 13.84 -28.82
C ASN A 17 -18.24 12.94 -27.58
N TYR A 18 -18.88 13.37 -26.51
CA TYR A 18 -18.93 12.62 -25.25
C TYR A 18 -20.36 12.53 -24.74
N GLN A 19 -20.72 11.38 -24.22
CA GLN A 19 -21.96 11.21 -23.47
C GLN A 19 -21.69 11.53 -22.00
N ILE A 20 -22.30 12.62 -21.49
CA ILE A 20 -22.19 13.02 -20.12
C ILE A 20 -23.34 12.39 -19.33
N HIS A 21 -23.01 11.49 -18.41
CA HIS A 21 -23.98 10.88 -17.51
C HIS A 21 -24.25 11.79 -16.29
N PRO A 22 -25.49 11.80 -15.77
CA PRO A 22 -25.82 12.53 -14.54
C PRO A 22 -24.91 12.13 -13.37
N LYS A 23 -24.57 13.07 -12.51
CA LYS A 23 -23.74 12.86 -11.29
C LYS A 23 -22.29 12.47 -11.53
N LYS A 24 -21.76 12.53 -12.74
CA LYS A 24 -20.30 12.40 -12.96
C LYS A 24 -19.56 13.58 -12.32
N GLY A 25 -18.44 13.27 -11.66
CA GLY A 25 -17.51 14.28 -11.16
C GLY A 25 -16.87 15.08 -12.30
N ILE A 26 -16.43 16.28 -12.01
CA ILE A 26 -15.68 17.12 -12.94
C ILE A 26 -14.27 17.28 -12.37
N ASN A 27 -13.26 16.81 -13.08
CA ASN A 27 -11.87 17.07 -12.77
C ASN A 27 -11.46 18.39 -13.47
N VAL A 28 -10.95 19.33 -12.69
CA VAL A 28 -10.45 20.60 -13.21
C VAL A 28 -8.94 20.62 -12.99
N PRO A 29 -8.13 20.45 -14.05
CA PRO A 29 -6.68 20.39 -13.94
C PRO A 29 -6.09 21.57 -13.17
N PHE A 30 -5.07 21.31 -12.37
CA PHE A 30 -4.37 22.28 -11.52
C PHE A 30 -5.22 22.95 -10.44
N SER A 31 -6.38 22.39 -10.12
CA SER A 31 -7.23 22.90 -9.03
C SER A 31 -6.53 22.70 -7.68
N ILE A 32 -6.51 23.75 -6.88
CA ILE A 32 -6.10 23.70 -5.49
C ILE A 32 -7.36 23.64 -4.63
N TYR A 33 -7.53 22.53 -3.92
CA TYR A 33 -8.66 22.36 -3.02
C TYR A 33 -8.44 23.15 -1.74
N ASP A 34 -9.51 23.78 -1.22
CA ASP A 34 -9.50 24.40 0.09
C ASP A 34 -9.26 23.36 1.18
N ASN A 35 -8.11 23.46 1.85
CA ASN A 35 -7.68 22.51 2.86
C ASN A 35 -8.64 22.44 4.06
N GLU A 36 -9.22 23.57 4.49
CA GLU A 36 -10.13 23.57 5.63
C GLU A 36 -11.50 22.97 5.26
N LYS A 37 -11.98 23.22 4.04
CA LYS A 37 -13.19 22.59 3.53
C LYS A 37 -12.99 21.08 3.37
N GLN A 38 -11.85 20.65 2.83
CA GLN A 38 -11.49 19.24 2.69
C GLN A 38 -11.42 18.57 4.07
N LYS A 39 -10.78 19.20 5.04
CA LYS A 39 -10.67 18.72 6.42
C LYS A 39 -12.04 18.60 7.10
N LYS A 40 -12.93 19.60 6.94
CA LYS A 40 -14.33 19.55 7.44
C LYS A 40 -15.08 18.36 6.85
N ASN A 41 -14.96 18.12 5.55
CA ASN A 41 -15.61 17.00 4.88
C ASN A 41 -15.12 15.66 5.43
N TYR A 42 -13.80 15.46 5.56
CA TYR A 42 -13.27 14.24 6.15
C TYR A 42 -13.74 14.03 7.59
N LEU A 43 -13.77 15.08 8.41
CA LEU A 43 -14.25 14.97 9.79
C LEU A 43 -15.74 14.58 9.84
N LYS A 44 -16.56 15.13 8.96
CA LYS A 44 -17.98 14.76 8.85
C LYS A 44 -18.14 13.26 8.55
N TYR A 45 -17.44 12.75 7.53
CA TYR A 45 -17.56 11.35 7.17
C TYR A 45 -16.91 10.42 8.21
N LEU A 46 -15.72 10.74 8.71
CA LEU A 46 -15.02 9.92 9.68
C LEU A 46 -15.73 9.81 11.04
N SER A 47 -16.59 10.75 11.39
CA SER A 47 -17.43 10.64 12.59
C SER A 47 -18.38 9.44 12.52
N LEU A 48 -18.74 8.99 11.33
CA LEU A 48 -19.58 7.82 11.11
C LEU A 48 -18.82 6.50 11.38
N PHE A 49 -17.52 6.48 11.22
CA PHE A 49 -16.67 5.29 11.40
C PHE A 49 -16.44 4.88 12.85
N LYS A 50 -16.74 5.72 13.84
CA LYS A 50 -16.64 5.37 15.26
C LYS A 50 -17.47 4.15 15.66
N LYS A 51 -18.51 3.80 14.89
CA LYS A 51 -19.44 2.70 15.14
C LYS A 51 -19.23 1.49 14.23
N SER A 52 -18.26 1.53 13.31
CA SER A 52 -18.04 0.48 12.32
C SER A 52 -16.80 -0.35 12.62
N ASP A 53 -16.77 -1.57 12.12
CA ASP A 53 -15.59 -2.46 12.20
C ASP A 53 -14.48 -2.12 11.17
N PHE A 54 -14.69 -1.10 10.35
CA PHE A 54 -13.70 -0.66 9.39
C PHE A 54 -12.55 0.07 10.08
N ASN A 55 -11.33 -0.20 9.67
CA ASN A 55 -10.11 0.41 10.19
C ASN A 55 -9.20 0.98 9.10
N LEU A 56 -9.66 1.01 7.85
CA LEU A 56 -8.94 1.53 6.68
C LEU A 56 -9.81 2.54 5.95
N VAL A 57 -9.22 3.71 5.63
CA VAL A 57 -9.91 4.82 4.97
C VAL A 57 -9.08 5.35 3.81
N GLY A 58 -9.67 5.42 2.62
CA GLY A 58 -9.09 6.11 1.47
C GLY A 58 -9.34 7.62 1.55
N LEU A 59 -8.28 8.40 1.42
CA LEU A 59 -8.33 9.86 1.34
C LEU A 59 -8.13 10.27 -0.12
N SER A 60 -9.19 10.76 -0.78
CA SER A 60 -9.12 11.25 -2.15
C SER A 60 -8.50 12.64 -2.22
N PHE A 61 -7.79 12.89 -3.32
CA PHE A 61 -7.20 14.19 -3.64
C PHE A 61 -6.33 14.77 -2.52
N VAL A 62 -5.45 13.93 -1.93
CA VAL A 62 -4.52 14.38 -0.90
C VAL A 62 -3.50 15.34 -1.51
N GLN A 63 -3.49 16.60 -1.04
CA GLN A 63 -2.60 17.66 -1.54
C GLN A 63 -1.36 17.87 -0.67
N ASN A 64 -1.48 17.62 0.65
CA ASN A 64 -0.38 17.83 1.57
C ASN A 64 -0.40 16.85 2.76
N HIS A 65 0.75 16.73 3.39
CA HIS A 65 0.96 15.80 4.51
C HIS A 65 0.30 16.25 5.83
N ASN A 66 0.03 17.55 6.00
CA ASN A 66 -0.54 18.08 7.26
C ASN A 66 -1.94 17.55 7.51
N LEU A 67 -2.76 17.42 6.47
CA LEU A 67 -4.08 16.81 6.56
C LEU A 67 -3.99 15.37 7.05
N VAL A 68 -3.08 14.58 6.49
CA VAL A 68 -2.88 13.17 6.88
C VAL A 68 -2.42 13.07 8.34
N LEU A 69 -1.44 13.89 8.75
CA LEU A 69 -0.97 13.96 10.15
C LEU A 69 -2.10 14.33 11.12
N PHE A 70 -2.89 15.34 10.78
CA PHE A 70 -4.03 15.75 11.58
C PHE A 70 -5.04 14.62 11.77
N LEU A 71 -5.41 13.93 10.69
CA LEU A 71 -6.36 12.82 10.74
C LEU A 71 -5.79 11.63 11.54
N LYS A 72 -4.51 11.30 11.36
CA LYS A 72 -3.84 10.23 12.13
C LYS A 72 -3.78 10.52 13.62
N LYS A 73 -3.57 11.79 14.00
CA LYS A 73 -3.59 12.20 15.40
C LYS A 73 -4.99 12.09 16.01
N LYS A 74 -6.03 12.49 15.25
CA LYS A 74 -7.41 12.47 15.71
C LYS A 74 -8.02 11.07 15.74
N TYR A 75 -7.62 10.20 14.81
CA TYR A 75 -8.12 8.84 14.65
C TYR A 75 -6.96 7.82 14.67
N PRO A 76 -6.29 7.62 15.82
CA PRO A 76 -5.06 6.82 15.89
C PRO A 76 -5.24 5.33 15.55
N ASN A 77 -6.47 4.82 15.64
CA ASN A 77 -6.81 3.43 15.34
C ASN A 77 -7.12 3.19 13.85
N LEU A 78 -7.31 4.26 13.06
CA LEU A 78 -7.54 4.14 11.63
C LEU A 78 -6.22 4.11 10.86
N LEU A 79 -6.23 3.40 9.74
CA LEU A 79 -5.21 3.44 8.70
C LEU A 79 -5.70 4.34 7.56
N PHE A 80 -4.78 5.12 7.01
CA PHE A 80 -5.11 6.04 5.92
C PHE A 80 -4.33 5.70 4.66
N VAL A 81 -5.08 5.46 3.58
CA VAL A 81 -4.56 5.36 2.21
C VAL A 81 -4.59 6.75 1.60
N SER A 82 -3.44 7.33 1.33
CA SER A 82 -3.37 8.62 0.62
C SER A 82 -3.41 8.39 -0.88
N LYS A 83 -4.47 8.88 -1.54
CA LYS A 83 -4.63 8.79 -2.99
C LYS A 83 -3.96 10.01 -3.63
N ILE A 84 -2.99 9.75 -4.51
CA ILE A 84 -2.29 10.79 -5.28
C ILE A 84 -3.00 10.90 -6.63
N GLU A 85 -3.82 11.93 -6.77
CA GLU A 85 -4.78 12.11 -7.86
C GLU A 85 -4.67 13.49 -8.54
N ASN A 86 -3.80 14.38 -8.04
CA ASN A 86 -3.67 15.72 -8.56
C ASN A 86 -2.23 16.24 -8.57
N SER A 87 -2.02 17.34 -9.28
CA SER A 87 -0.72 17.98 -9.46
C SER A 87 -0.11 18.46 -8.14
N GLU A 88 -0.90 18.94 -7.21
CA GLU A 88 -0.41 19.43 -5.91
C GLU A 88 0.03 18.27 -5.01
N GLY A 89 -0.73 17.18 -4.97
CA GLY A 89 -0.34 15.94 -4.28
C GLY A 89 0.95 15.35 -4.86
N LEU A 90 1.12 15.40 -6.19
CA LEU A 90 2.33 14.93 -6.87
C LEU A 90 3.56 15.80 -6.54
N LYS A 91 3.41 17.12 -6.39
CA LYS A 91 4.50 18.01 -5.90
C LYS A 91 4.93 17.64 -4.49
N ASN A 92 3.97 17.37 -3.61
CA ASN A 92 4.17 17.08 -2.20
C ASN A 92 4.33 15.59 -1.88
N VAL A 93 4.47 14.72 -2.88
CA VAL A 93 4.42 13.26 -2.74
C VAL A 93 5.43 12.71 -1.74
N GLU A 94 6.63 13.26 -1.65
CA GLU A 94 7.63 12.82 -0.68
C GLU A 94 7.13 12.95 0.76
N ASN A 95 6.63 14.12 1.12
CA ASN A 95 6.12 14.40 2.47
C ASN A 95 4.84 13.61 2.77
N ILE A 96 3.97 13.42 1.77
CA ILE A 96 2.77 12.61 1.90
C ILE A 96 3.14 11.13 2.15
N CYS A 97 4.05 10.57 1.37
CA CYS A 97 4.51 9.19 1.57
C CYS A 97 5.13 8.98 2.95
N LYS A 98 5.89 9.93 3.44
CA LYS A 98 6.54 9.85 4.77
C LYS A 98 5.55 9.64 5.91
N VAL A 99 4.37 10.24 5.83
CA VAL A 99 3.38 10.23 6.93
C VAL A 99 2.22 9.25 6.72
N SER A 100 1.97 8.83 5.49
CA SER A 100 0.86 7.92 5.14
C SER A 100 1.09 6.51 5.66
N ASP A 101 0.02 5.74 5.81
CA ASP A 101 0.10 4.31 6.08
C ASP A 101 0.25 3.52 4.78
N ILE A 102 -0.48 3.90 3.75
CA ILE A 102 -0.51 3.28 2.42
C ILE A 102 -0.60 4.40 1.37
N ILE A 103 -0.04 4.18 0.20
CA ILE A 103 -0.14 5.09 -0.96
C ILE A 103 -0.98 4.42 -2.06
N MET A 104 -1.83 5.19 -2.72
CA MET A 104 -2.56 4.75 -3.90
C MET A 104 -2.31 5.71 -5.06
N ILE A 105 -2.04 5.15 -6.22
CA ILE A 105 -2.03 5.87 -7.49
C ILE A 105 -3.35 5.56 -8.18
N ASP A 106 -4.20 6.58 -8.30
CA ASP A 106 -5.39 6.52 -9.13
C ASP A 106 -5.02 7.08 -10.51
N ARG A 107 -4.79 6.19 -11.47
CA ARG A 107 -4.24 6.59 -12.77
C ARG A 107 -5.22 7.41 -13.58
N GLY A 108 -6.50 7.07 -13.51
CA GLY A 108 -7.54 7.80 -14.25
C GLY A 108 -7.64 9.26 -13.79
N ASP A 109 -7.81 9.49 -12.50
CA ASP A 109 -7.90 10.86 -11.96
C ASP A 109 -6.57 11.61 -12.10
N LEU A 110 -5.44 10.95 -11.85
CA LEU A 110 -4.12 11.57 -11.99
C LEU A 110 -3.85 12.00 -13.44
N SER A 111 -4.14 11.14 -14.43
CA SER A 111 -3.93 11.46 -15.83
C SER A 111 -4.84 12.59 -16.32
N ALA A 112 -6.09 12.62 -15.86
CA ALA A 112 -7.02 13.71 -16.17
C ALA A 112 -6.53 15.06 -15.64
N GLU A 113 -5.78 15.04 -14.52
CA GLU A 113 -5.28 16.25 -13.85
C GLU A 113 -3.96 16.76 -14.46
N ILE A 114 -3.00 15.87 -14.76
CA ILE A 114 -1.64 16.26 -15.18
C ILE A 114 -1.36 16.09 -16.67
N GLY A 115 -2.24 15.39 -17.40
CA GLY A 115 -2.06 14.98 -18.79
C GLY A 115 -1.43 13.59 -18.92
N ASN A 116 -1.82 12.86 -19.95
CA ASN A 116 -1.36 11.48 -20.20
C ASN A 116 0.16 11.40 -20.46
N ASP A 117 0.73 12.43 -21.07
CA ASP A 117 2.16 12.55 -21.38
C ASP A 117 3.05 12.52 -20.13
N LYS A 118 2.53 12.97 -18.98
CA LYS A 118 3.28 13.02 -17.70
C LYS A 118 2.97 11.82 -16.79
N LEU A 119 2.01 10.98 -17.15
CA LEU A 119 1.53 9.91 -16.26
C LEU A 119 2.64 8.91 -15.92
N TYR A 120 3.40 8.46 -16.90
CA TYR A 120 4.47 7.48 -16.71
C TYR A 120 5.50 7.94 -15.67
N ASP A 121 6.09 9.13 -15.86
CA ASP A 121 7.10 9.69 -14.95
C ASP A 121 6.52 9.95 -13.55
N SER A 122 5.24 10.33 -13.49
CA SER A 122 4.53 10.54 -12.22
C SER A 122 4.36 9.24 -11.44
N ILE A 123 3.99 8.14 -12.11
CA ILE A 123 3.92 6.83 -11.49
C ILE A 123 5.28 6.40 -10.95
N LEU A 124 6.36 6.56 -11.73
CA LEU A 124 7.72 6.25 -11.28
C LEU A 124 8.10 7.06 -10.04
N LYS A 125 7.82 8.37 -10.04
CA LYS A 125 8.10 9.27 -8.92
C LYS A 125 7.35 8.85 -7.65
N ILE A 126 6.04 8.58 -7.74
CA ILE A 126 5.22 8.17 -6.60
C ILE A 126 5.71 6.82 -6.07
N SER A 127 5.95 5.86 -6.96
CA SER A 127 6.43 4.52 -6.61
C SER A 127 7.79 4.57 -5.91
N TYR A 128 8.71 5.42 -6.40
CA TYR A 128 10.00 5.65 -5.75
C TYR A 128 9.85 6.14 -4.31
N PHE A 129 9.00 7.15 -4.05
CA PHE A 129 8.82 7.67 -2.70
C PHE A 129 8.06 6.71 -1.79
N ALA A 130 7.04 6.00 -2.30
CA ALA A 130 6.37 4.96 -1.54
C ALA A 130 7.39 3.91 -1.07
N LYS A 131 8.25 3.44 -1.97
CA LYS A 131 9.31 2.47 -1.65
C LYS A 131 10.36 3.05 -0.71
N LYS A 132 10.82 4.29 -0.93
CA LYS A 132 11.80 4.99 -0.06
C LYS A 132 11.34 5.01 1.40
N PHE A 133 10.04 5.14 1.64
CA PHE A 133 9.47 5.17 3.00
C PHE A 133 8.85 3.82 3.44
N GLY A 134 9.00 2.75 2.66
CA GLY A 134 8.50 1.42 2.97
C GLY A 134 6.98 1.34 3.04
N LYS A 135 6.28 2.14 2.25
CA LYS A 135 4.81 2.17 2.23
C LYS A 135 4.27 1.21 1.18
N PRO A 136 3.23 0.41 1.52
CA PRO A 136 2.51 -0.35 0.51
C PRO A 136 1.97 0.57 -0.57
N LEU A 137 2.06 0.10 -1.82
CA LEU A 137 1.60 0.84 -3.00
C LEU A 137 0.42 0.12 -3.65
N ILE A 138 -0.68 0.84 -3.83
CA ILE A 138 -1.85 0.38 -4.57
C ILE A 138 -1.82 1.02 -5.96
N MET A 139 -1.90 0.19 -7.00
CA MET A 139 -2.13 0.65 -8.36
C MET A 139 -3.62 0.49 -8.68
N ALA A 140 -4.30 1.62 -8.87
CA ALA A 140 -5.75 1.68 -9.08
C ALA A 140 -6.09 2.13 -10.49
N THR A 141 -7.32 1.80 -10.91
CA THR A 141 -7.95 2.11 -12.19
C THR A 141 -7.22 1.56 -13.42
N GLU A 142 -7.90 1.46 -14.54
CA GLU A 142 -7.36 0.99 -15.83
C GLU A 142 -6.64 -0.38 -15.72
N ASN A 143 -7.15 -1.28 -14.86
CA ASN A 143 -6.67 -2.64 -14.71
C ASN A 143 -7.71 -3.62 -15.27
N LEU A 144 -7.34 -4.37 -16.32
CA LEU A 144 -8.17 -5.43 -16.92
C LEU A 144 -9.55 -4.96 -17.42
N GLU A 145 -9.70 -3.71 -17.83
CA GLU A 145 -10.96 -3.15 -18.34
C GLU A 145 -11.47 -3.93 -19.56
N ASN A 146 -10.55 -4.36 -20.44
CA ASN A 146 -10.94 -5.14 -21.62
C ASN A 146 -11.34 -6.58 -21.25
N LEU A 147 -10.76 -7.18 -20.22
CA LEU A 147 -11.12 -8.52 -19.78
C LEU A 147 -12.55 -8.58 -19.25
N SER A 148 -13.05 -7.50 -18.67
CA SER A 148 -14.43 -7.43 -18.18
C SER A 148 -15.45 -7.61 -19.31
N LYS A 149 -15.14 -7.09 -20.49
CA LYS A 149 -15.99 -7.08 -21.69
C LYS A 149 -15.68 -8.22 -22.68
N ASN A 150 -14.49 -8.82 -22.59
CA ASN A 150 -13.99 -9.81 -23.56
C ASN A 150 -13.64 -11.15 -22.86
N ILE A 151 -13.41 -12.20 -23.68
CA ILE A 151 -13.00 -13.51 -23.19
C ILE A 151 -11.59 -13.49 -22.62
N LEU A 152 -10.67 -12.75 -23.24
CA LEU A 152 -9.28 -12.62 -22.87
C LEU A 152 -8.91 -11.16 -22.63
N PRO A 153 -7.90 -10.88 -21.79
CA PRO A 153 -7.37 -9.53 -21.62
C PRO A 153 -6.70 -9.05 -22.90
N SER A 154 -6.70 -7.76 -23.12
CA SER A 154 -5.96 -7.14 -24.20
C SER A 154 -4.45 -7.15 -23.92
N LYS A 155 -3.63 -6.90 -24.95
CA LYS A 155 -2.18 -6.69 -24.78
C LYS A 155 -1.89 -5.52 -23.82
N ASN A 156 -2.71 -4.46 -23.90
CA ASN A 156 -2.57 -3.29 -23.04
C ASN A 156 -2.85 -3.63 -21.55
N ASP A 157 -3.86 -4.46 -21.26
CA ASP A 157 -4.12 -4.95 -19.91
C ASP A 157 -2.88 -5.69 -19.35
N ILE A 158 -2.27 -6.56 -20.18
CA ILE A 158 -1.08 -7.33 -19.79
C ILE A 158 0.11 -6.41 -19.51
N ILE A 159 0.37 -5.44 -20.39
CA ILE A 159 1.47 -4.48 -20.26
C ILE A 159 1.26 -3.61 -19.02
N SER A 160 0.04 -3.11 -18.78
CA SER A 160 -0.32 -2.31 -17.62
C SER A 160 -0.06 -3.04 -16.30
N LEU A 161 -0.48 -4.32 -16.22
CA LEU A 161 -0.21 -5.16 -15.05
C LEU A 161 1.27 -5.49 -14.89
N GLY A 162 1.97 -5.76 -16.00
CA GLY A 162 3.42 -5.97 -16.01
C GLY A 162 4.18 -4.76 -15.47
N PHE A 163 3.80 -3.55 -15.91
CA PHE A 163 4.35 -2.30 -15.41
C PHE A 163 4.07 -2.09 -13.92
N SER A 164 2.84 -2.36 -13.48
CA SER A 164 2.50 -2.31 -12.04
C SER A 164 3.39 -3.23 -11.21
N SER A 165 3.71 -4.42 -11.72
CA SER A 165 4.66 -5.33 -11.07
C SER A 165 6.09 -4.78 -11.08
N GLN A 166 6.52 -4.15 -12.19
CA GLN A 166 7.86 -3.59 -12.35
C GLN A 166 8.12 -2.44 -11.38
N VAL A 167 7.12 -1.58 -11.12
CA VAL A 167 7.22 -0.49 -10.14
C VAL A 167 7.00 -0.97 -8.69
N ASN A 168 6.92 -2.29 -8.47
CA ASN A 168 6.72 -2.93 -7.16
C ASN A 168 5.42 -2.50 -6.46
N SER A 169 4.33 -2.41 -7.22
CA SER A 169 3.02 -2.31 -6.62
C SER A 169 2.73 -3.55 -5.77
N ASP A 170 2.26 -3.34 -4.55
CA ASP A 170 1.91 -4.41 -3.62
C ASP A 170 0.49 -4.91 -3.85
N ILE A 171 -0.37 -4.03 -4.38
CA ILE A 171 -1.80 -4.28 -4.55
C ILE A 171 -2.26 -3.73 -5.90
N ILE A 172 -3.06 -4.52 -6.60
CA ILE A 172 -3.84 -4.10 -7.76
C ILE A 172 -5.28 -3.90 -7.31
N MET A 173 -5.81 -2.69 -7.47
CA MET A 173 -7.22 -2.42 -7.23
C MET A 173 -7.99 -2.52 -8.56
N LEU A 174 -9.03 -3.34 -8.57
CA LEU A 174 -10.02 -3.41 -9.64
C LEU A 174 -11.18 -2.46 -9.31
N SER A 175 -11.77 -1.83 -10.30
CA SER A 175 -12.87 -0.86 -10.16
C SER A 175 -14.12 -1.29 -10.92
N GLU A 176 -14.50 -0.60 -11.98
CA GLU A 176 -15.74 -0.87 -12.74
C GLU A 176 -15.78 -2.28 -13.30
N GLU A 177 -14.64 -2.86 -13.67
CA GLU A 177 -14.48 -4.21 -14.19
C GLU A 177 -14.91 -5.31 -13.20
N THR A 178 -15.07 -4.98 -11.94
CA THR A 178 -15.60 -5.90 -10.91
C THR A 178 -16.86 -5.38 -10.23
N ALA A 179 -17.11 -4.08 -10.24
CA ALA A 179 -18.24 -3.46 -9.57
C ALA A 179 -19.54 -3.54 -10.39
N ILE A 180 -19.44 -3.43 -11.74
CA ILE A 180 -20.59 -3.33 -12.63
C ILE A 180 -20.75 -4.60 -13.46
N GLU A 181 -19.64 -5.21 -13.89
CA GLU A 181 -19.64 -6.31 -14.85
C GLU A 181 -20.01 -7.66 -14.22
N LYS A 182 -20.85 -8.42 -14.89
CA LYS A 182 -21.25 -9.78 -14.45
C LYS A 182 -20.08 -10.78 -14.42
N SER A 183 -19.01 -10.48 -15.16
CA SER A 183 -17.81 -11.34 -15.28
C SER A 183 -16.76 -11.15 -14.18
N TRP A 184 -17.07 -10.44 -13.11
CA TRP A 184 -16.11 -10.09 -12.04
C TRP A 184 -15.33 -11.29 -11.48
N LYS A 185 -15.96 -12.45 -11.31
CA LYS A 185 -15.28 -13.67 -10.81
C LYS A 185 -14.16 -14.11 -11.75
N LYS A 186 -14.42 -14.09 -13.07
CA LYS A 186 -13.44 -14.43 -14.11
C LYS A 186 -12.24 -13.48 -14.05
N THR A 187 -12.50 -12.19 -13.91
CA THR A 187 -11.46 -11.15 -13.81
C THR A 187 -10.55 -11.38 -12.60
N ILE A 188 -11.11 -11.66 -11.43
CA ILE A 188 -10.34 -11.95 -10.22
C ILE A 188 -9.52 -13.24 -10.36
N ILE A 189 -10.12 -14.33 -10.88
CA ILE A 189 -9.42 -15.61 -11.08
C ILE A 189 -8.26 -15.45 -12.07
N TRP A 190 -8.47 -14.70 -13.13
CA TRP A 190 -7.44 -14.46 -14.13
C TRP A 190 -6.27 -13.64 -13.53
N LEU A 191 -6.58 -12.56 -12.80
CA LEU A 191 -5.60 -11.73 -12.12
C LEU A 191 -4.76 -12.53 -11.11
N ASP A 192 -5.41 -13.37 -10.29
CA ASP A 192 -4.72 -14.23 -9.33
C ASP A 192 -3.72 -15.17 -10.02
N LYS A 193 -4.13 -15.81 -11.13
CA LYS A 193 -3.24 -16.65 -11.94
C LYS A 193 -2.08 -15.87 -12.55
N PHE A 194 -2.34 -14.65 -13.02
CA PHE A 194 -1.32 -13.78 -13.60
C PHE A 194 -0.27 -13.40 -12.54
N ILE A 195 -0.71 -12.92 -11.37
CA ILE A 195 0.18 -12.50 -10.29
C ILE A 195 1.06 -13.67 -9.81
N LYS A 196 0.51 -14.88 -9.67
CA LYS A 196 1.25 -16.08 -9.26
C LYS A 196 2.36 -16.46 -10.25
N LYS A 197 2.21 -16.15 -11.53
CA LYS A 197 3.20 -16.41 -12.57
C LYS A 197 4.29 -15.35 -12.68
N GLN A 198 4.07 -14.14 -12.13
CA GLN A 198 5.06 -13.08 -12.22
C GLN A 198 6.30 -13.40 -11.37
N LYS A 199 7.46 -13.48 -12.03
CA LYS A 199 8.75 -13.51 -11.36
C LYS A 199 9.03 -12.11 -10.81
N HIS A 200 9.37 -12.03 -9.52
CA HIS A 200 9.70 -10.77 -8.90
C HIS A 200 10.98 -10.17 -9.49
N ASN A 201 10.88 -8.95 -10.00
CA ASN A 201 12.06 -8.19 -10.39
C ASN A 201 12.94 -7.93 -9.14
N THR A 202 14.22 -8.20 -9.31
CA THR A 202 15.22 -8.07 -8.25
C THR A 202 15.68 -6.62 -8.14
N ASN A 203 14.87 -5.74 -7.56
CA ASN A 203 15.33 -4.40 -7.26
C ASN A 203 16.37 -4.42 -6.14
N LYS A 204 17.42 -3.62 -6.27
CA LYS A 204 18.50 -3.51 -5.28
C LYS A 204 17.96 -3.05 -3.93
N ILE A 205 18.55 -3.56 -2.85
CA ILE A 205 18.30 -3.08 -1.49
C ILE A 205 18.63 -1.60 -1.43
N ILE A 206 17.69 -0.79 -0.93
CA ILE A 206 17.83 0.67 -0.85
C ILE A 206 18.72 1.07 0.33
N ASP A 207 18.66 0.32 1.42
CA ASP A 207 19.46 0.56 2.62
C ASP A 207 20.80 -0.14 2.51
N LYS A 208 21.91 0.64 2.62
CA LYS A 208 23.26 0.10 2.60
C LYS A 208 23.73 -0.48 3.94
N ASN A 209 22.86 -0.49 4.96
CA ASN A 209 23.18 -1.03 6.28
C ASN A 209 23.56 -2.51 6.19
N ILE A 210 24.66 -2.89 6.83
CA ILE A 210 25.19 -4.25 6.83
C ILE A 210 24.16 -5.28 7.31
N PHE A 211 23.34 -4.93 8.30
CA PHE A 211 22.27 -5.80 8.81
C PHE A 211 21.32 -6.24 7.70
N TRP A 212 20.82 -5.30 6.87
CA TRP A 212 19.88 -5.63 5.79
C TRP A 212 20.55 -6.39 4.64
N LYS A 213 21.85 -6.16 4.41
CA LYS A 213 22.63 -6.99 3.48
C LYS A 213 22.72 -8.42 3.98
N THR A 214 22.96 -8.64 5.27
CA THR A 214 22.99 -9.97 5.88
C THR A 214 21.62 -10.66 5.79
N VAL A 215 20.53 -9.94 6.03
CA VAL A 215 19.17 -10.48 5.83
C VAL A 215 18.94 -10.90 4.38
N ASP A 216 19.46 -10.18 3.40
CA ASP A 216 19.34 -10.56 1.98
C ASP A 216 20.14 -11.84 1.62
N LEU A 217 21.21 -12.16 2.34
CA LEU A 217 21.94 -13.40 2.14
C LEU A 217 21.10 -14.64 2.50
N VAL A 218 20.16 -14.51 3.45
CA VAL A 218 19.24 -15.59 3.86
C VAL A 218 17.89 -15.52 3.16
N ARG A 219 17.83 -14.98 1.96
CA ARG A 219 16.60 -14.64 1.21
C ARG A 219 15.64 -15.81 0.94
N ASN A 220 16.08 -17.02 1.01
CA ASN A 220 15.25 -18.22 0.78
C ASN A 220 14.57 -18.72 2.05
N ASN A 221 14.96 -18.21 3.21
CA ASN A 221 14.43 -18.63 4.50
C ASN A 221 13.28 -17.73 4.95
N VAL A 222 12.43 -18.24 5.83
CA VAL A 222 11.36 -17.49 6.46
C VAL A 222 11.95 -16.51 7.49
N LEU A 223 11.50 -15.28 7.48
CA LEU A 223 11.79 -14.28 8.52
C LEU A 223 10.64 -14.24 9.53
N VAL A 224 10.95 -14.37 10.81
CA VAL A 224 10.00 -14.24 11.91
C VAL A 224 10.22 -12.90 12.60
N VAL A 225 9.16 -12.12 12.75
CA VAL A 225 9.23 -10.76 13.27
C VAL A 225 8.12 -10.52 14.30
N PHE A 226 8.50 -10.02 15.46
CA PHE A 226 7.56 -9.55 16.48
C PHE A 226 7.53 -8.03 16.49
N THR A 227 6.36 -7.43 16.26
CA THR A 227 6.24 -5.97 16.18
C THR A 227 4.88 -5.48 16.68
N LYS A 228 4.88 -4.49 17.57
CA LYS A 228 3.66 -3.89 18.13
C LYS A 228 3.16 -2.74 17.26
N LYS A 229 4.05 -1.85 16.85
CA LYS A 229 3.72 -0.61 16.11
C LYS A 229 3.93 -0.70 14.60
N GLY A 230 4.38 -1.85 14.09
CA GLY A 230 4.61 -2.03 12.65
C GLY A 230 5.88 -1.37 12.08
N TRP A 231 6.73 -0.73 12.88
CA TRP A 231 7.94 -0.05 12.37
C TRP A 231 8.90 -0.99 11.63
N MET A 232 8.90 -2.26 12.02
CA MET A 232 9.72 -3.27 11.35
C MET A 232 9.24 -3.52 9.93
N LEU A 233 7.94 -3.43 9.68
CA LEU A 233 7.37 -3.62 8.35
C LEU A 233 7.91 -2.57 7.38
N ASP A 234 7.84 -1.28 7.75
CA ASP A 234 8.37 -0.19 6.92
C ASP A 234 9.86 -0.45 6.56
N LYS A 235 10.65 -1.02 7.48
CA LYS A 235 12.07 -1.32 7.25
C LYS A 235 12.28 -2.52 6.33
N ILE A 236 11.57 -3.61 6.55
CA ILE A 236 11.63 -4.81 5.71
C ILE A 236 11.25 -4.45 4.26
N PHE A 237 10.15 -3.72 4.10
CA PHE A 237 9.63 -3.44 2.76
C PHE A 237 10.39 -2.31 2.04
N LYS A 238 10.93 -1.33 2.77
CA LYS A 238 11.89 -0.37 2.23
C LYS A 238 13.11 -1.07 1.61
N ASN A 239 13.60 -2.12 2.25
CA ASN A 239 14.77 -2.87 1.80
C ASN A 239 14.45 -3.95 0.77
N ASN A 240 13.20 -4.03 0.32
CA ASN A 240 12.76 -5.00 -0.69
C ASN A 240 13.15 -6.45 -0.36
N ILE A 241 13.01 -6.83 0.88
CA ILE A 241 13.32 -8.18 1.37
C ILE A 241 12.38 -9.18 0.69
N LYS A 242 12.95 -10.22 0.10
CA LYS A 242 12.22 -11.23 -0.70
C LYS A 242 11.76 -12.43 0.10
N ASN A 243 12.24 -12.55 1.31
CA ASN A 243 11.85 -13.60 2.23
C ASN A 243 10.34 -13.60 2.46
N ASP A 244 9.77 -14.77 2.67
CA ASP A 244 8.47 -14.85 3.32
C ASP A 244 8.60 -14.37 4.76
N VAL A 245 7.74 -13.44 5.17
CA VAL A 245 7.81 -12.80 6.49
C VAL A 245 6.60 -13.21 7.33
N ILE A 246 6.83 -13.83 8.47
CA ILE A 246 5.80 -14.15 9.45
C ILE A 246 5.85 -13.12 10.58
N ILE A 247 4.77 -12.38 10.72
CA ILE A 247 4.67 -11.24 11.62
C ILE A 247 3.76 -11.59 12.77
N PHE A 248 4.26 -11.43 13.98
CA PHE A 248 3.49 -11.53 15.21
C PHE A 248 3.22 -10.15 15.78
N THR A 249 1.96 -9.84 16.07
CA THR A 249 1.55 -8.56 16.62
C THR A 249 0.37 -8.70 17.58
N ASP A 250 0.30 -7.82 18.59
CA ASP A 250 -0.83 -7.73 19.53
C ASP A 250 -1.79 -6.59 19.17
N THR A 251 -1.61 -5.93 18.01
CA THR A 251 -2.45 -4.80 17.60
C THR A 251 -3.18 -5.05 16.29
N LYS A 252 -4.50 -4.78 16.28
CA LYS A 252 -5.35 -4.89 15.10
C LYS A 252 -4.84 -3.99 13.95
N LYS A 253 -4.32 -2.82 14.27
CA LYS A 253 -3.75 -1.88 13.28
C LYS A 253 -2.56 -2.47 12.54
N THR A 254 -1.57 -3.00 13.25
CA THR A 254 -0.39 -3.64 12.64
C THR A 254 -0.77 -4.90 11.87
N TYR A 255 -1.71 -5.69 12.41
CA TYR A 255 -2.24 -6.84 11.69
C TYR A 255 -2.89 -6.46 10.37
N THR A 256 -3.67 -5.37 10.35
CA THR A 256 -4.33 -4.91 9.12
C THR A 256 -3.31 -4.45 8.09
N ILE A 257 -2.36 -3.58 8.46
CA ILE A 257 -1.39 -3.07 7.50
C ILE A 257 -0.45 -4.17 6.98
N ALA A 258 -0.12 -5.16 7.80
CA ALA A 258 0.73 -6.28 7.38
C ALA A 258 0.13 -7.08 6.20
N LYS A 259 -1.20 -7.13 6.07
CA LYS A 259 -1.88 -7.79 4.96
C LYS A 259 -1.69 -7.11 3.60
N PHE A 260 -1.25 -5.87 3.58
CA PHE A 260 -0.96 -5.13 2.35
C PHE A 260 0.43 -5.39 1.80
N TYR A 261 1.24 -6.17 2.51
CA TYR A 261 2.56 -6.53 2.06
C TYR A 261 2.57 -7.94 1.47
N LYS A 262 3.09 -8.04 0.26
CA LYS A 262 2.98 -9.21 -0.62
C LYS A 262 3.49 -10.52 -0.01
N ASN A 263 4.62 -10.48 0.68
CA ASN A 263 5.27 -11.69 1.23
C ASN A 263 5.04 -11.82 2.74
N ALA A 264 4.04 -11.13 3.30
CA ALA A 264 3.80 -11.11 4.72
C ALA A 264 2.59 -11.95 5.11
N LYS A 265 2.77 -12.79 6.13
CA LYS A 265 1.70 -13.47 6.85
C LYS A 265 1.68 -12.96 8.28
N CYS A 266 0.54 -12.44 8.71
CA CYS A 266 0.43 -11.85 10.05
C CYS A 266 -0.43 -12.70 10.98
N ILE A 267 0.02 -12.83 12.22
CA ILE A 267 -0.63 -13.59 13.29
C ILE A 267 -0.87 -12.65 14.47
N ILE A 268 -2.11 -12.58 14.93
CA ILE A 268 -2.45 -11.85 16.15
C ILE A 268 -2.08 -12.70 17.36
N THR A 269 -1.37 -12.07 18.31
CA THR A 269 -0.96 -12.66 19.58
C THR A 269 -1.72 -12.02 20.75
N ASN A 270 -1.58 -12.59 21.94
CA ASN A 270 -1.88 -11.90 23.18
C ASN A 270 -0.96 -10.68 23.34
N LYS A 271 -1.26 -9.79 24.31
CA LYS A 271 -0.40 -8.64 24.61
C LYS A 271 1.03 -9.07 24.85
N PHE A 272 1.97 -8.33 24.26
CA PHE A 272 3.41 -8.59 24.45
C PHE A 272 3.76 -8.54 25.92
N ASN A 273 4.37 -9.63 26.41
CA ASN A 273 4.85 -9.72 27.76
C ASN A 273 6.32 -9.26 27.84
N ASN A 274 6.54 -8.02 28.23
CA ASN A 274 7.89 -7.44 28.34
C ASN A 274 8.69 -8.03 29.52
N LYS A 275 8.05 -8.64 30.53
CA LYS A 275 8.77 -9.24 31.68
C LYS A 275 9.46 -10.55 31.32
N ASN A 276 8.92 -11.30 30.34
CA ASN A 276 9.53 -12.54 29.86
C ASN A 276 9.36 -12.66 28.34
N ILE A 277 10.06 -11.78 27.62
CA ILE A 277 9.92 -11.66 26.16
C ILE A 277 10.42 -12.91 25.42
N SER A 278 11.49 -13.56 25.91
CA SER A 278 12.05 -14.75 25.28
C SER A 278 11.06 -15.93 25.34
N LYS A 279 10.42 -16.15 26.51
CA LYS A 279 9.37 -17.17 26.66
C LYS A 279 8.17 -16.85 25.75
N PHE A 280 7.80 -15.58 25.69
CA PHE A 280 6.71 -15.14 24.79
C PHE A 280 7.01 -15.46 23.32
N TYR A 281 8.24 -15.22 22.85
CA TYR A 281 8.65 -15.57 21.49
C TYR A 281 8.61 -17.09 21.28
N TYR A 282 9.21 -17.83 22.20
CA TYR A 282 9.25 -19.30 22.16
C TYR A 282 7.83 -19.89 22.04
N ASP A 283 6.92 -19.52 22.95
CA ASP A 283 5.55 -20.04 22.99
C ASP A 283 4.77 -19.74 21.69
N ASN A 284 4.93 -18.53 21.15
CA ASN A 284 4.26 -18.16 19.89
C ASN A 284 4.86 -18.88 18.67
N ILE A 285 6.17 -19.06 18.61
CA ILE A 285 6.84 -19.82 17.54
C ILE A 285 6.41 -21.29 17.60
N LYS A 286 6.47 -21.90 18.78
CA LYS A 286 6.05 -23.29 19.03
C LYS A 286 4.62 -23.54 18.60
N LYS A 287 3.70 -22.67 19.00
CA LYS A 287 2.26 -22.76 18.62
C LYS A 287 2.06 -22.68 17.10
N ASN A 288 2.90 -21.94 16.39
CA ASN A 288 2.78 -21.69 14.95
C ASN A 288 3.85 -22.42 14.11
N LYS A 289 4.50 -23.42 14.68
CA LYS A 289 5.58 -24.22 14.09
C LYS A 289 5.29 -24.69 12.66
N LYS A 290 4.08 -25.22 12.42
CA LYS A 290 3.64 -25.69 11.09
C LYS A 290 3.60 -24.57 10.03
N ILE A 291 3.36 -23.34 10.43
CA ILE A 291 3.29 -22.18 9.52
C ILE A 291 4.69 -21.64 9.22
N ILE A 292 5.54 -21.58 10.24
CA ILE A 292 6.89 -21.02 10.14
C ILE A 292 7.80 -21.97 9.36
N PHE A 293 7.75 -23.25 9.68
CA PHE A 293 8.62 -24.28 9.12
C PHE A 293 7.89 -25.14 8.05
N ASN A 294 7.07 -24.50 7.21
CA ASN A 294 6.30 -25.24 6.21
C ASN A 294 7.10 -25.64 4.96
N ARG A 295 8.19 -24.96 4.67
CA ARG A 295 9.03 -25.17 3.49
C ARG A 295 10.45 -25.61 3.84
N ASP A 296 10.94 -25.19 4.99
CA ASP A 296 12.28 -25.47 5.49
C ASP A 296 12.22 -25.63 7.00
N ASP A 297 13.08 -26.46 7.57
CA ASP A 297 13.21 -26.60 9.01
C ASP A 297 13.98 -25.45 9.66
N ASN A 298 14.42 -24.48 8.87
CA ASN A 298 15.17 -23.32 9.29
C ASN A 298 14.38 -22.02 9.04
N ALA A 299 14.50 -21.10 9.98
CA ALA A 299 13.99 -19.73 9.85
C ALA A 299 14.90 -18.75 10.60
N PHE A 300 14.68 -17.46 10.41
CA PHE A 300 15.45 -16.41 11.08
C PHE A 300 14.55 -15.47 11.87
N LEU A 301 14.85 -15.30 13.13
CA LEU A 301 14.15 -14.39 14.02
C LEU A 301 14.87 -13.02 14.02
N ILE A 302 14.11 -11.97 13.69
CA ILE A 302 14.59 -10.58 13.77
C ILE A 302 14.15 -9.96 15.08
N THR A 303 15.10 -9.52 15.90
CA THR A 303 14.85 -8.89 17.21
C THR A 303 15.67 -7.63 17.42
N ILE A 304 15.42 -6.97 18.56
CA ILE A 304 16.24 -5.86 19.08
C ILE A 304 16.88 -6.34 20.38
N SER A 305 18.16 -6.67 20.33
CA SER A 305 18.90 -7.13 21.52
C SER A 305 19.44 -5.99 22.37
N PHE A 306 19.78 -4.86 21.75
CA PHE A 306 20.31 -3.68 22.43
C PHE A 306 19.40 -2.45 22.16
N PRO A 307 18.27 -2.33 22.86
CA PRO A 307 17.32 -1.27 22.60
C PRO A 307 17.88 0.09 23.07
N LYS A 308 18.09 1.01 22.11
CA LYS A 308 18.30 2.43 22.37
C LYS A 308 17.07 3.19 21.91
N LYS A 309 16.81 4.38 22.42
CA LYS A 309 15.72 5.24 21.95
C LYS A 309 15.87 5.42 20.42
N GLY A 310 14.85 5.03 19.66
CA GLY A 310 14.89 5.05 18.18
C GLY A 310 15.56 3.83 17.52
N SER A 311 15.99 2.82 18.28
CA SER A 311 16.61 1.60 17.72
C SER A 311 15.63 0.81 16.88
N VAL A 312 16.15 0.29 15.79
CA VAL A 312 15.48 -0.69 14.91
C VAL A 312 16.15 -2.04 15.14
N ALA A 313 15.57 -3.12 14.61
CA ALA A 313 16.15 -4.45 14.72
C ALA A 313 17.65 -4.46 14.42
N ASN A 314 18.39 -5.16 15.25
CA ASN A 314 19.84 -5.27 15.19
C ASN A 314 20.36 -6.69 15.40
N THR A 315 19.46 -7.66 15.53
CA THR A 315 19.81 -9.07 15.75
C THR A 315 19.03 -9.94 14.78
N LEU A 316 19.78 -10.79 14.10
CA LEU A 316 19.26 -11.87 13.24
C LEU A 316 19.66 -13.19 13.90
N SER A 317 18.69 -13.90 14.45
CA SER A 317 18.94 -15.19 15.14
C SER A 317 18.47 -16.33 14.25
N PHE A 318 19.32 -17.30 14.05
CA PHE A 318 18.95 -18.58 13.43
C PHE A 318 18.06 -19.37 14.39
N ILE A 319 17.00 -19.94 13.88
CA ILE A 319 16.09 -20.84 14.62
C ILE A 319 15.80 -22.09 13.77
N ASN A 320 15.81 -23.23 14.42
CA ASN A 320 15.49 -24.50 13.78
C ASN A 320 14.21 -25.10 14.37
N LYS A 321 13.48 -25.85 13.56
CA LYS A 321 12.23 -26.50 13.95
C LYS A 321 12.38 -27.42 15.15
N LYS A 322 13.56 -28.01 15.34
CA LYS A 322 13.86 -28.89 16.48
C LYS A 322 13.95 -28.15 17.82
N ASP A 323 14.18 -26.81 17.78
CA ASP A 323 14.32 -25.98 18.99
C ASP A 323 12.96 -25.75 19.69
N PHE A 324 11.85 -26.11 19.06
CA PHE A 324 10.48 -25.90 19.50
C PHE A 324 9.69 -27.22 19.51
#